data_9c5bd076cfd7a70e6d12ad91c0b6e2a7
#
_entry.id   9c5bd076cfd7a70e6d12ad91c0b6e2a7
#
_cell.length_a   1.000
_cell.length_b   1.000
_cell.length_c   1.000
_cell.angle_alpha   90.00
_cell.angle_beta   90.00
_cell.angle_gamma   90.00
#
_symmetry.space_group_name_H-M   'P 1'
#
loop_
_entity.id
_entity.type
_entity.pdbx_description
1 polymer ?
#
loop_
_entity_poly.entity_id
_entity_poly.type
_entity_poly.pdbx_seq_one_letter_code
_entity_poly.pdbx_strand_id
1 'polypeptide(L)'
;MKPISELIKQKPWLGWLLFLGTAVVVFLLGLLASTIIERRTESIYTLQVLKPIAEWEPRNEVWGENFPREYESYLKTLKMDFASKHGGSKMIDYLEKYPELVVLWAGYAFSKDYNQGRGHAHAIEDIRNSLRTGDNVISPMPATCWTCKSTDVPRMMDKMGTENYYKAKWKDLGSEHVNPIGCQDCHDPKTLNLRITRPALIEAFQRQGKDINSFSRQEMRSLVCAQCHVEYYFKGEGKYLTFPWDKGFSADSMEAYFDAIEFTDWTHALSKAPMLKAQHPDYELFKTGIHAIRGVSCADCHMPYKSEGGVKFTDHHIQSPLNNVANTCQVCHREDTQRLIQDVYDRQDRIEELRRIAEKTIAAAHIEAKFAWDYGATQDQMKNILKLIRHAQWRWDWVAAANGLGFHAPVEALRVLGTAIQKGEEARRQLAILFVKQGWKYPVDLPDISTKEKAQKYVGLDMSKLKDGKKEFLNTTVKQWDEEARKRQGFLFEYKLKE
;
A
#
# COMPACT_ATOMS: atom_id res chain seq x y z
N MET A 1 -50.16 -35.25 25.35
CA MET A 1 -49.08 -36.23 25.04
C MET A 1 -48.80 -37.01 26.31
N LYS A 2 -48.71 -38.35 26.24
CA LYS A 2 -48.32 -39.15 27.41
C LYS A 2 -46.85 -38.84 27.74
N PRO A 3 -46.46 -38.71 29.02
CA PRO A 3 -45.08 -38.51 29.40
C PRO A 3 -44.18 -39.67 28.94
N ILE A 4 -42.93 -39.38 28.53
CA ILE A 4 -41.96 -40.36 27.98
C ILE A 4 -41.78 -41.54 28.95
N SER A 5 -41.83 -41.29 30.26
CA SER A 5 -41.73 -42.33 31.31
C SER A 5 -42.87 -43.37 31.26
N GLU A 6 -44.09 -42.98 30.89
CA GLU A 6 -45.22 -43.93 30.72
C GLU A 6 -45.10 -44.74 29.43
N LEU A 7 -44.58 -44.11 28.33
CA LEU A 7 -44.32 -44.79 27.07
C LEU A 7 -43.23 -45.85 27.21
N ILE A 8 -42.19 -45.59 28.00
CA ILE A 8 -41.12 -46.56 28.27
C ILE A 8 -41.63 -47.72 29.13
N LYS A 9 -42.55 -47.46 30.09
CA LYS A 9 -43.16 -48.55 30.89
C LYS A 9 -44.05 -49.48 30.02
N GLN A 10 -44.71 -48.92 29.02
CA GLN A 10 -45.55 -49.69 28.09
C GLN A 10 -44.76 -50.41 27.00
N LYS A 11 -43.60 -49.85 26.59
CA LYS A 11 -42.73 -50.41 25.55
C LYS A 11 -41.26 -50.30 25.98
N PRO A 12 -40.72 -51.25 26.73
CA PRO A 12 -39.37 -51.16 27.29
C PRO A 12 -38.24 -51.00 26.25
N TRP A 13 -38.45 -51.48 25.02
CA TRP A 13 -37.50 -51.31 23.92
C TRP A 13 -37.27 -49.84 23.53
N LEU A 14 -38.22 -48.93 23.77
CA LEU A 14 -38.06 -47.49 23.57
C LEU A 14 -36.99 -46.90 24.53
N GLY A 15 -36.89 -47.46 25.74
CA GLY A 15 -35.85 -47.08 26.69
C GLY A 15 -34.45 -47.43 26.16
N TRP A 16 -34.34 -48.62 25.57
CA TRP A 16 -33.05 -49.03 24.94
C TRP A 16 -32.71 -48.22 23.71
N LEU A 17 -33.69 -47.86 22.87
CA LEU A 17 -33.49 -46.97 21.72
C LEU A 17 -33.03 -45.56 22.15
N LEU A 18 -33.64 -45.01 23.18
CA LEU A 18 -33.23 -43.69 23.72
C LEU A 18 -31.84 -43.79 24.32
N PHE A 19 -31.52 -44.84 25.06
CA PHE A 19 -30.19 -45.05 25.62
C PHE A 19 -29.11 -45.18 24.52
N LEU A 20 -29.33 -46.04 23.53
CA LEU A 20 -28.43 -46.20 22.39
C LEU A 20 -28.28 -44.92 21.58
N GLY A 21 -29.39 -44.24 21.31
CA GLY A 21 -29.35 -42.94 20.60
C GLY A 21 -28.54 -41.89 21.36
N THR A 22 -28.73 -41.78 22.67
CA THR A 22 -27.94 -40.87 23.52
C THR A 22 -26.48 -41.26 23.55
N ALA A 23 -26.19 -42.57 23.68
CA ALA A 23 -24.82 -43.07 23.68
C ALA A 23 -24.08 -42.76 22.35
N VAL A 24 -24.76 -42.91 21.20
CA VAL A 24 -24.22 -42.58 19.89
C VAL A 24 -23.96 -41.05 19.78
N VAL A 25 -24.87 -40.19 20.22
CA VAL A 25 -24.70 -38.74 20.22
C VAL A 25 -23.55 -38.33 21.10
N VAL A 26 -23.46 -38.84 22.32
CA VAL A 26 -22.31 -38.58 23.24
C VAL A 26 -20.97 -39.03 22.65
N PHE A 27 -20.97 -40.22 22.05
CA PHE A 27 -19.78 -40.73 21.37
C PHE A 27 -19.34 -39.82 20.19
N LEU A 28 -20.28 -39.40 19.35
CA LEU A 28 -19.99 -38.45 18.22
C LEU A 28 -19.50 -37.11 18.72
N LEU A 29 -20.10 -36.56 19.78
CA LEU A 29 -19.64 -35.33 20.41
C LEU A 29 -18.22 -35.51 21.04
N GLY A 30 -17.95 -36.64 21.63
CA GLY A 30 -16.62 -36.98 22.12
C GLY A 30 -15.56 -37.04 21.03
N LEU A 31 -15.88 -37.69 19.90
CA LEU A 31 -15.02 -37.71 18.71
C LEU A 31 -14.77 -36.31 18.16
N LEU A 32 -15.82 -35.49 18.06
CA LEU A 32 -15.69 -34.12 17.60
C LEU A 32 -14.80 -33.29 18.53
N ALA A 33 -15.02 -33.40 19.85
CA ALA A 33 -14.18 -32.72 20.84
C ALA A 33 -12.72 -33.20 20.77
N SER A 34 -12.46 -34.51 20.64
CA SER A 34 -11.11 -35.06 20.45
C SER A 34 -10.43 -34.51 19.21
N THR A 35 -11.15 -34.48 18.07
CA THR A 35 -10.61 -33.91 16.81
C THR A 35 -10.28 -32.42 16.93
N ILE A 36 -11.11 -31.66 17.65
CA ILE A 36 -10.86 -30.23 17.88
C ILE A 36 -9.64 -30.01 18.76
N ILE A 37 -9.50 -30.81 19.84
CA ILE A 37 -8.34 -30.75 20.75
C ILE A 37 -7.07 -31.14 20.01
N GLU A 38 -7.08 -32.24 19.27
CA GLU A 38 -5.97 -32.72 18.48
C GLU A 38 -5.50 -31.69 17.45
N ARG A 39 -6.43 -31.10 16.68
CA ARG A 39 -6.12 -30.02 15.76
C ARG A 39 -5.57 -28.75 16.44
N ARG A 40 -6.06 -28.41 17.63
CA ARG A 40 -5.49 -27.30 18.42
C ARG A 40 -4.08 -27.61 18.88
N THR A 41 -3.83 -28.84 19.34
CA THR A 41 -2.51 -29.26 19.78
C THR A 41 -1.52 -29.28 18.62
N GLU A 42 -1.90 -29.85 17.49
CA GLU A 42 -1.09 -29.82 16.26
C GLU A 42 -0.76 -28.39 15.82
N SER A 43 -1.73 -27.47 15.86
CA SER A 43 -1.51 -26.07 15.49
C SER A 43 -0.53 -25.35 16.43
N ILE A 44 -0.46 -25.74 17.71
CA ILE A 44 0.49 -25.21 18.66
C ILE A 44 1.90 -25.75 18.38
N TYR A 45 2.02 -27.02 18.05
CA TYR A 45 3.33 -27.63 17.71
C TYR A 45 3.89 -27.14 16.37
N THR A 46 3.05 -26.87 15.38
CA THR A 46 3.48 -26.34 14.08
C THR A 46 3.92 -24.87 14.11
N LEU A 47 3.59 -24.13 15.17
CA LEU A 47 3.99 -22.74 15.37
C LEU A 47 5.16 -22.57 16.35
N GLN A 48 5.85 -23.66 16.75
CA GLN A 48 7.01 -23.55 17.62
C GLN A 48 8.26 -23.13 16.83
N VAL A 49 8.96 -22.12 17.35
CA VAL A 49 10.29 -21.76 16.89
C VAL A 49 11.27 -22.83 17.38
N LEU A 50 11.66 -23.73 16.49
CA LEU A 50 12.58 -24.82 16.79
C LEU A 50 14.04 -24.34 16.87
N LYS A 51 14.40 -23.41 15.97
CA LYS A 51 15.70 -22.76 15.91
C LYS A 51 15.55 -21.32 16.37
N PRO A 52 16.33 -20.83 17.35
CA PRO A 52 16.23 -19.46 17.83
C PRO A 52 16.42 -18.45 16.70
N ILE A 53 15.53 -17.46 16.64
CA ILE A 53 15.60 -16.33 15.69
C ILE A 53 15.99 -15.10 16.48
N ALA A 54 16.98 -14.35 15.99
CA ALA A 54 17.43 -13.11 16.63
C ALA A 54 16.33 -12.04 16.62
N GLU A 55 16.36 -11.09 17.57
CA GLU A 55 15.31 -10.07 17.75
C GLU A 55 15.05 -9.25 16.48
N TRP A 56 16.10 -8.90 15.75
CA TRP A 56 15.99 -8.15 14.49
C TRP A 56 16.63 -8.92 13.33
N GLU A 57 16.27 -10.20 13.15
CA GLU A 57 16.76 -11.03 12.05
C GLU A 57 16.10 -10.65 10.72
N PRO A 58 16.80 -9.97 9.81
CA PRO A 58 16.20 -9.47 8.57
C PRO A 58 16.16 -10.52 7.45
N ARG A 59 16.85 -11.65 7.61
CA ARG A 59 16.97 -12.66 6.55
C ARG A 59 15.79 -13.62 6.60
N ASN A 60 14.92 -13.52 5.60
CA ASN A 60 13.72 -14.34 5.51
C ASN A 60 14.03 -15.85 5.43
N GLU A 61 15.19 -16.21 4.89
CA GLU A 61 15.68 -17.59 4.81
C GLU A 61 15.84 -18.22 6.20
N VAL A 62 16.33 -17.45 7.17
CA VAL A 62 16.50 -17.92 8.56
C VAL A 62 15.14 -18.22 9.21
N TRP A 63 14.13 -17.41 8.93
CA TRP A 63 12.76 -17.67 9.34
C TRP A 63 12.20 -18.92 8.64
N GLY A 64 12.52 -19.08 7.34
CA GLY A 64 12.10 -20.22 6.52
C GLY A 64 12.58 -21.57 7.05
N GLU A 65 13.68 -21.62 7.82
CA GLU A 65 14.13 -22.85 8.47
C GLU A 65 13.14 -23.37 9.52
N ASN A 66 12.36 -22.47 10.15
CA ASN A 66 11.30 -22.82 11.09
C ASN A 66 9.94 -22.95 10.41
N PHE A 67 9.69 -22.16 9.36
CA PHE A 67 8.38 -22.00 8.71
C PHE A 67 8.50 -22.19 7.18
N PRO A 68 8.87 -23.39 6.72
CA PRO A 68 9.16 -23.63 5.30
C PRO A 68 7.96 -23.39 4.37
N ARG A 69 6.72 -23.75 4.77
CA ARG A 69 5.51 -23.55 3.95
C ARG A 69 5.21 -22.08 3.74
N GLU A 70 5.28 -21.29 4.81
CA GLU A 70 5.09 -19.85 4.77
C GLU A 70 6.16 -19.18 3.93
N TYR A 71 7.41 -19.59 4.09
CA TYR A 71 8.54 -19.08 3.31
C TYR A 71 8.44 -19.46 1.81
N GLU A 72 8.11 -20.72 1.49
CA GLU A 72 7.88 -21.14 0.11
C GLU A 72 6.74 -20.36 -0.56
N SER A 73 5.65 -20.08 0.19
CA SER A 73 4.57 -19.25 -0.33
C SER A 73 4.98 -17.78 -0.47
N TYR A 74 5.81 -17.26 0.44
CA TYR A 74 6.42 -15.92 0.30
C TYR A 74 7.29 -15.82 -0.95
N LEU A 75 8.13 -16.80 -1.24
CA LEU A 75 8.97 -16.82 -2.44
C LEU A 75 8.17 -16.75 -3.74
N LYS A 76 6.89 -17.14 -3.75
CA LYS A 76 6.01 -16.97 -4.92
C LYS A 76 5.79 -15.50 -5.29
N THR A 77 6.02 -14.56 -4.36
CA THR A 77 5.99 -13.11 -4.66
C THR A 77 7.08 -12.70 -5.66
N LEU A 78 8.09 -13.51 -5.89
CA LEU A 78 9.09 -13.29 -6.95
C LEU A 78 8.51 -13.43 -8.38
N LYS A 79 7.43 -14.18 -8.56
CA LYS A 79 6.85 -14.39 -9.90
C LYS A 79 6.19 -13.15 -10.50
N MET A 80 5.68 -12.26 -9.72
CA MET A 80 5.00 -10.99 -10.04
C MET A 80 4.65 -10.79 -11.54
N ASP A 81 3.95 -11.77 -12.12
CA ASP A 81 3.56 -11.85 -13.53
C ASP A 81 2.04 -11.71 -13.74
N PHE A 82 1.27 -11.74 -12.65
CA PHE A 82 -0.17 -11.58 -12.70
C PHE A 82 -0.57 -10.17 -13.10
N ALA A 83 -1.41 -10.06 -14.12
CA ALA A 83 -2.05 -8.82 -14.53
C ALA A 83 -3.57 -8.95 -14.50
N SER A 84 -4.25 -8.03 -13.82
CA SER A 84 -5.69 -7.81 -13.95
C SER A 84 -5.96 -6.64 -14.90
N LYS A 85 -7.23 -6.36 -15.20
CA LYS A 85 -7.61 -5.23 -16.06
C LYS A 85 -7.03 -3.88 -15.60
N HIS A 86 -6.97 -3.64 -14.27
CA HIS A 86 -6.60 -2.36 -13.68
C HIS A 86 -5.39 -2.43 -12.73
N GLY A 87 -4.70 -3.57 -12.65
CA GLY A 87 -3.56 -3.71 -11.75
C GLY A 87 -3.00 -5.12 -11.76
N GLY A 88 -2.61 -5.61 -10.59
CA GLY A 88 -1.97 -6.91 -10.41
C GLY A 88 -0.57 -6.74 -9.82
N SER A 89 0.33 -7.68 -10.12
CA SER A 89 1.72 -7.66 -9.65
C SER A 89 2.75 -7.44 -10.76
N LYS A 90 2.29 -7.46 -12.03
CA LYS A 90 3.15 -7.16 -13.18
C LYS A 90 3.50 -5.67 -13.20
N MET A 91 4.77 -5.36 -13.44
CA MET A 91 5.21 -3.97 -13.54
C MET A 91 4.49 -3.23 -14.68
N ILE A 92 3.99 -2.03 -14.37
CA ILE A 92 3.37 -1.11 -15.32
C ILE A 92 4.05 0.24 -15.16
N ASP A 93 4.48 0.86 -16.25
CA ASP A 93 4.90 2.27 -16.28
C ASP A 93 3.65 3.16 -16.37
N TYR A 94 3.30 3.80 -15.26
CA TYR A 94 2.12 4.65 -15.21
C TYR A 94 2.26 5.93 -16.05
N LEU A 95 3.47 6.44 -16.25
CA LEU A 95 3.67 7.63 -17.08
C LEU A 95 3.50 7.31 -18.58
N GLU A 96 3.81 6.06 -18.99
CA GLU A 96 3.52 5.60 -20.35
C GLU A 96 2.01 5.43 -20.56
N LYS A 97 1.33 4.83 -19.57
CA LYS A 97 -0.11 4.61 -19.63
C LYS A 97 -0.92 5.90 -19.50
N TYR A 98 -0.44 6.87 -18.74
CA TYR A 98 -1.09 8.12 -18.37
C TYR A 98 -0.12 9.31 -18.46
N PRO A 99 0.17 9.83 -19.65
CA PRO A 99 1.17 10.89 -19.84
C PRO A 99 0.87 12.19 -19.09
N GLU A 100 -0.39 12.48 -18.81
CA GLU A 100 -0.83 13.65 -18.03
C GLU A 100 -0.19 13.70 -16.63
N LEU A 101 0.15 12.52 -16.07
CA LEU A 101 0.81 12.42 -14.76
C LEU A 101 2.17 13.13 -14.71
N VAL A 102 2.89 13.18 -15.83
CA VAL A 102 4.15 13.93 -15.93
C VAL A 102 3.91 15.40 -15.61
N VAL A 103 2.81 15.96 -16.13
CA VAL A 103 2.42 17.35 -15.88
C VAL A 103 1.97 17.52 -14.43
N LEU A 104 1.12 16.64 -13.90
CA LEU A 104 0.64 16.71 -12.52
C LEU A 104 1.80 16.73 -11.49
N TRP A 105 2.93 16.11 -11.81
CA TRP A 105 4.11 16.09 -10.94
C TRP A 105 5.29 16.91 -11.47
N ALA A 106 5.05 17.91 -12.32
CA ALA A 106 6.11 18.77 -12.80
C ALA A 106 6.86 19.47 -11.65
N GLY A 107 8.18 19.31 -11.64
CA GLY A 107 9.05 19.78 -10.56
C GLY A 107 9.21 18.80 -9.40
N TYR A 108 8.54 17.64 -9.41
CA TYR A 108 8.64 16.59 -8.41
C TYR A 108 9.20 15.30 -9.02
N ALA A 109 9.76 14.44 -8.17
CA ALA A 109 10.49 13.26 -8.63
C ALA A 109 9.62 12.26 -9.42
N PHE A 110 8.30 12.23 -9.19
CA PHE A 110 7.37 11.33 -9.88
C PHE A 110 7.15 11.67 -11.37
N SER A 111 7.52 12.87 -11.83
CA SER A 111 7.52 13.18 -13.27
C SER A 111 8.59 12.44 -14.07
N LYS A 112 9.63 11.90 -13.39
CA LYS A 112 10.73 11.18 -14.01
C LYS A 112 10.38 9.71 -14.28
N ASP A 113 9.84 9.04 -13.29
CA ASP A 113 9.27 7.68 -13.38
C ASP A 113 8.21 7.45 -12.31
N TYR A 114 7.22 6.61 -12.65
CA TYR A 114 6.20 6.15 -11.74
C TYR A 114 5.72 4.77 -12.18
N ASN A 115 6.21 3.75 -11.48
CA ASN A 115 5.95 2.36 -11.81
C ASN A 115 5.09 1.71 -10.73
N GLN A 116 4.23 0.77 -11.16
CA GLN A 116 3.56 -0.14 -10.24
C GLN A 116 4.59 -1.00 -9.51
N GLY A 117 4.44 -1.13 -8.18
CA GLY A 117 5.27 -2.03 -7.38
C GLY A 117 5.00 -3.49 -7.75
N ARG A 118 6.05 -4.31 -7.72
CA ARG A 118 5.96 -5.74 -8.06
C ARG A 118 5.69 -6.65 -6.86
N GLY A 119 5.70 -6.12 -5.65
CA GLY A 119 5.50 -6.88 -4.42
C GLY A 119 6.72 -6.89 -3.49
N HIS A 120 6.55 -7.47 -2.32
CA HIS A 120 7.48 -7.36 -1.20
C HIS A 120 8.88 -7.85 -1.53
N ALA A 121 9.02 -9.00 -2.20
CA ALA A 121 10.32 -9.56 -2.56
C ALA A 121 11.15 -8.65 -3.49
N HIS A 122 10.50 -7.80 -4.29
CA HIS A 122 11.18 -6.88 -5.22
C HIS A 122 11.37 -5.46 -4.65
N ALA A 123 10.95 -5.18 -3.42
CA ALA A 123 10.94 -3.82 -2.88
C ALA A 123 12.31 -3.12 -2.90
N ILE A 124 13.40 -3.86 -2.63
CA ILE A 124 14.77 -3.34 -2.68
C ILE A 124 15.20 -3.04 -4.13
N GLU A 125 14.95 -3.98 -5.03
CA GLU A 125 15.30 -3.83 -6.44
C GLU A 125 14.57 -2.64 -7.06
N ASP A 126 13.26 -2.53 -6.84
CA ASP A 126 12.41 -1.47 -7.40
C ASP A 126 12.84 -0.07 -6.91
N ILE A 127 13.14 0.10 -5.62
CA ILE A 127 13.56 1.41 -5.12
C ILE A 127 14.96 1.78 -5.59
N ARG A 128 15.88 0.83 -5.77
CA ARG A 128 17.21 1.07 -6.31
C ARG A 128 17.16 1.47 -7.78
N ASN A 129 16.28 0.85 -8.57
CA ASN A 129 16.13 1.13 -10.00
C ASN A 129 15.39 2.44 -10.30
N SER A 130 14.57 2.94 -9.36
CA SER A 130 13.81 4.16 -9.57
C SER A 130 14.68 5.39 -9.83
N LEU A 131 14.36 6.18 -10.87
CA LEU A 131 14.99 7.47 -11.13
C LEU A 131 14.76 8.49 -10.01
N ARG A 132 13.71 8.28 -9.20
CA ARG A 132 13.35 9.16 -8.07
C ARG A 132 14.41 9.19 -6.97
N THR A 133 15.15 8.12 -6.79
CA THR A 133 16.23 8.04 -5.77
C THR A 133 17.53 8.71 -6.21
N GLY A 134 17.58 9.19 -7.45
CA GLY A 134 18.74 9.91 -7.99
C GLY A 134 19.85 8.98 -8.46
N ASP A 135 21.06 9.53 -8.49
CA ASP A 135 22.28 8.92 -9.02
C ASP A 135 23.49 9.13 -8.07
N ASN A 136 24.70 8.98 -8.58
CA ASN A 136 25.92 9.19 -7.79
C ASN A 136 26.12 10.65 -7.34
N VAL A 137 25.60 11.61 -8.10
CA VAL A 137 25.78 13.05 -7.85
C VAL A 137 24.61 13.63 -7.06
N ILE A 138 23.39 13.31 -7.47
CA ILE A 138 22.15 13.85 -6.90
C ILE A 138 21.36 12.71 -6.25
N SER A 139 21.31 12.68 -4.91
CA SER A 139 20.51 11.74 -4.13
C SER A 139 19.65 12.52 -3.14
N PRO A 140 18.46 12.95 -3.58
CA PRO A 140 17.62 13.88 -2.79
C PRO A 140 16.84 13.20 -1.66
N MET A 141 16.78 11.87 -1.66
CA MET A 141 15.87 11.12 -0.79
C MET A 141 16.42 10.94 0.62
N PRO A 142 15.60 11.11 1.68
CA PRO A 142 15.97 10.75 3.04
C PRO A 142 15.93 9.24 3.26
N ALA A 143 16.61 8.76 4.29
CA ALA A 143 16.55 7.35 4.70
C ALA A 143 15.14 6.89 5.05
N THR A 144 14.26 7.81 5.40
CA THR A 144 12.83 7.57 5.62
C THR A 144 12.17 6.78 4.48
N CYS A 145 12.65 6.93 3.23
CA CYS A 145 12.14 6.19 2.08
C CYS A 145 12.38 4.67 2.16
N TRP A 146 13.36 4.21 2.96
CA TRP A 146 13.58 2.79 3.19
C TRP A 146 12.50 2.14 4.07
N THR A 147 11.79 2.92 4.89
CA THR A 147 10.89 2.43 5.94
C THR A 147 9.90 1.38 5.44
N CYS A 148 9.39 1.53 4.22
CA CYS A 148 8.41 0.63 3.60
C CYS A 148 9.04 -0.28 2.52
N LYS A 149 10.35 -0.49 2.51
CA LYS A 149 11.05 -1.22 1.45
C LYS A 149 11.95 -2.33 1.96
N SER A 150 12.41 -2.24 3.21
CA SER A 150 13.39 -3.16 3.76
C SER A 150 13.02 -3.63 5.15
N THR A 151 13.20 -4.92 5.38
CA THR A 151 13.11 -5.53 6.70
C THR A 151 14.34 -5.24 7.59
N ASP A 152 15.40 -4.60 7.05
CA ASP A 152 16.54 -4.11 7.83
C ASP A 152 16.20 -2.87 8.67
N VAL A 153 15.07 -2.21 8.43
CA VAL A 153 14.70 -0.93 9.06
C VAL A 153 14.62 -1.02 10.58
N PRO A 154 13.93 -2.00 11.20
CA PRO A 154 13.87 -2.09 12.66
C PRO A 154 15.26 -2.25 13.29
N ARG A 155 16.11 -3.08 12.70
CA ARG A 155 17.50 -3.27 13.13
C ARG A 155 18.29 -1.95 13.11
N MET A 156 18.11 -1.16 12.05
CA MET A 156 18.80 0.12 11.92
C MET A 156 18.25 1.18 12.86
N MET A 157 16.92 1.21 13.06
CA MET A 157 16.32 2.10 14.06
C MET A 157 16.75 1.77 15.49
N ASP A 158 16.89 0.48 15.82
CA ASP A 158 17.44 0.02 17.12
C ASP A 158 18.90 0.48 17.29
N LYS A 159 19.74 0.30 16.25
CA LYS A 159 21.17 0.62 16.26
C LYS A 159 21.47 2.12 16.41
N MET A 160 20.72 3.00 15.74
CA MET A 160 21.07 4.42 15.64
C MET A 160 20.01 5.38 16.21
N GLY A 161 18.88 4.85 16.66
CA GLY A 161 17.72 5.62 17.10
C GLY A 161 16.85 6.10 15.93
N THR A 162 15.54 6.11 16.11
CA THR A 162 14.55 6.43 15.07
C THR A 162 14.76 7.82 14.44
N GLU A 163 15.02 8.84 15.26
CA GLU A 163 15.26 10.21 14.75
C GLU A 163 16.50 10.30 13.87
N ASN A 164 17.62 9.71 14.32
CA ASN A 164 18.87 9.71 13.54
C ASN A 164 18.73 8.91 12.25
N TYR A 165 17.96 7.81 12.30
CA TYR A 165 17.63 7.04 11.11
C TYR A 165 16.92 7.90 10.07
N TYR A 166 15.88 8.62 10.44
CA TYR A 166 15.12 9.47 9.50
C TYR A 166 15.92 10.68 8.98
N LYS A 167 16.83 11.24 9.79
CA LYS A 167 17.72 12.34 9.38
C LYS A 167 18.81 11.92 8.38
N ALA A 168 19.15 10.63 8.33
CA ALA A 168 20.16 10.11 7.42
C ALA A 168 19.68 10.21 5.96
N LYS A 169 20.62 10.16 5.03
CA LYS A 169 20.32 10.12 3.60
C LYS A 169 20.07 8.68 3.15
N TRP A 170 19.17 8.51 2.19
CA TRP A 170 18.87 7.22 1.58
C TRP A 170 20.14 6.51 1.08
N LYS A 171 21.03 7.25 0.39
CA LYS A 171 22.25 6.73 -0.19
C LYS A 171 23.25 6.23 0.86
N ASP A 172 23.32 6.87 2.02
CA ASP A 172 24.30 6.53 3.05
C ASP A 172 23.98 5.21 3.76
N LEU A 173 22.73 4.75 3.70
CA LEU A 173 22.28 3.50 4.31
C LEU A 173 22.02 2.38 3.29
N GLY A 174 22.42 2.55 2.04
CA GLY A 174 22.10 1.59 0.98
C GLY A 174 22.69 0.20 1.16
N SER A 175 23.92 0.09 1.73
CA SER A 175 24.53 -1.20 2.04
C SER A 175 23.90 -1.89 3.26
N GLU A 176 23.22 -1.15 4.13
CA GLU A 176 22.51 -1.69 5.28
C GLU A 176 21.13 -2.25 4.90
N HIS A 177 20.50 -1.76 3.82
CA HIS A 177 19.16 -2.13 3.37
C HIS A 177 19.23 -3.02 2.13
N VAL A 178 19.35 -4.33 2.35
CA VAL A 178 19.50 -5.34 1.29
C VAL A 178 18.48 -6.48 1.39
N ASN A 179 17.78 -6.58 2.51
CA ASN A 179 16.76 -7.60 2.71
C ASN A 179 15.37 -7.00 2.45
N PRO A 180 14.57 -7.60 1.53
CA PRO A 180 13.24 -7.08 1.21
C PRO A 180 12.26 -7.29 2.37
N ILE A 181 11.10 -6.62 2.33
CA ILE A 181 10.03 -6.80 3.31
C ILE A 181 9.70 -8.28 3.52
N GLY A 182 9.59 -8.70 4.78
CA GLY A 182 9.42 -10.11 5.10
C GLY A 182 8.95 -10.42 6.52
N CYS A 183 9.40 -11.55 7.04
CA CYS A 183 8.84 -12.17 8.24
C CYS A 183 8.85 -11.24 9.48
N GLN A 184 9.99 -10.62 9.79
CA GLN A 184 10.11 -9.80 11.00
C GLN A 184 9.31 -8.49 10.95
N ASP A 185 8.89 -8.04 9.76
CA ASP A 185 8.07 -6.82 9.65
C ASP A 185 6.70 -7.00 10.28
N CYS A 186 6.23 -8.26 10.38
CA CYS A 186 4.91 -8.62 10.85
C CYS A 186 4.90 -9.51 12.09
N HIS A 187 5.99 -10.29 12.35
CA HIS A 187 6.01 -11.32 13.37
C HIS A 187 7.09 -11.09 14.44
N ASP A 188 6.72 -11.39 15.68
CA ASP A 188 7.66 -11.50 16.80
C ASP A 188 8.47 -12.79 16.67
N PRO A 189 9.81 -12.77 16.79
CA PRO A 189 10.66 -13.93 16.54
C PRO A 189 10.50 -15.05 17.57
N LYS A 190 9.99 -14.75 18.78
CA LYS A 190 9.84 -15.73 19.86
C LYS A 190 8.46 -16.35 19.90
N THR A 191 7.42 -15.54 19.66
CA THR A 191 6.03 -15.94 19.87
C THR A 191 5.25 -16.09 18.56
N LEU A 192 5.77 -15.60 17.43
CA LEU A 192 5.10 -15.45 16.13
C LEU A 192 3.84 -14.58 16.15
N ASN A 193 3.54 -13.96 17.27
CA ASN A 193 2.44 -13.01 17.32
C ASN A 193 2.69 -11.85 16.33
N LEU A 194 1.60 -11.30 15.82
CA LEU A 194 1.69 -10.10 15.00
C LEU A 194 2.20 -8.93 15.84
N ARG A 195 3.17 -8.20 15.31
CA ARG A 195 3.74 -7.00 15.94
C ARG A 195 3.87 -5.85 14.95
N ILE A 196 3.90 -4.65 15.48
CA ILE A 196 4.21 -3.44 14.72
C ILE A 196 5.65 -3.06 14.95
N THR A 197 6.41 -2.93 13.88
CA THR A 197 7.85 -2.63 13.90
C THR A 197 8.19 -1.22 13.46
N ARG A 198 7.20 -0.46 12.98
CA ARG A 198 7.37 0.93 12.52
C ARG A 198 6.76 1.91 13.53
N PRO A 199 7.55 2.77 14.19
CA PRO A 199 7.09 3.69 15.23
C PRO A 199 5.94 4.59 14.80
N ALA A 200 5.95 5.06 13.54
CA ALA A 200 4.98 6.03 13.03
C ALA A 200 3.51 5.58 13.19
N LEU A 201 3.21 4.27 13.04
CA LEU A 201 1.87 3.74 13.24
C LEU A 201 1.47 3.78 14.72
N ILE A 202 2.38 3.38 15.61
CA ILE A 202 2.16 3.40 17.05
C ILE A 202 1.88 4.83 17.52
N GLU A 203 2.73 5.77 17.12
CA GLU A 203 2.62 7.19 17.44
C GLU A 203 1.33 7.82 16.92
N ALA A 204 0.89 7.43 15.70
CA ALA A 204 -0.36 7.91 15.13
C ALA A 204 -1.58 7.49 15.97
N PHE A 205 -1.62 6.25 16.47
CA PHE A 205 -2.67 5.80 17.37
C PHE A 205 -2.56 6.45 18.77
N GLN A 206 -1.34 6.62 19.28
CA GLN A 206 -1.12 7.33 20.56
C GLN A 206 -1.66 8.76 20.51
N ARG A 207 -1.47 9.51 19.40
CA ARG A 207 -2.05 10.84 19.21
C ARG A 207 -3.59 10.82 19.17
N GLN A 208 -4.19 9.68 18.84
CA GLN A 208 -5.64 9.46 18.92
C GLN A 208 -6.10 8.90 20.29
N GLY A 209 -5.19 8.78 21.28
CA GLY A 209 -5.50 8.21 22.59
C GLY A 209 -5.72 6.70 22.59
N LYS A 210 -5.18 5.97 21.61
CA LYS A 210 -5.32 4.52 21.47
C LYS A 210 -3.99 3.82 21.71
N ASP A 211 -4.03 2.70 22.47
CA ASP A 211 -2.88 1.80 22.64
C ASP A 211 -2.91 0.72 21.56
N ILE A 212 -1.81 0.55 20.82
CA ILE A 212 -1.66 -0.47 19.78
C ILE A 212 -1.83 -1.89 20.35
N ASN A 213 -1.47 -2.13 21.61
CA ASN A 213 -1.57 -3.42 22.26
C ASN A 213 -3.02 -3.81 22.64
N SER A 214 -3.95 -2.85 22.60
CA SER A 214 -5.38 -3.09 22.89
C SER A 214 -6.16 -3.65 21.70
N PHE A 215 -5.56 -3.64 20.50
CA PHE A 215 -6.24 -4.13 19.31
C PHE A 215 -6.33 -5.65 19.27
N SER A 216 -7.46 -6.15 18.78
CA SER A 216 -7.69 -7.59 18.61
C SER A 216 -6.74 -8.18 17.56
N ARG A 217 -6.55 -9.52 17.61
CA ARG A 217 -5.79 -10.21 16.58
C ARG A 217 -6.33 -9.94 15.17
N GLN A 218 -7.65 -9.82 14.99
CA GLN A 218 -8.27 -9.54 13.70
C GLN A 218 -7.91 -8.13 13.19
N GLU A 219 -7.89 -7.14 14.07
CA GLU A 219 -7.42 -5.79 13.72
C GLU A 219 -5.93 -5.79 13.40
N MET A 220 -5.10 -6.49 14.18
CA MET A 220 -3.66 -6.62 13.90
C MET A 220 -3.38 -7.21 12.52
N ARG A 221 -4.23 -8.08 11.97
CA ARG A 221 -4.13 -8.61 10.60
C ARG A 221 -4.31 -7.54 9.50
N SER A 222 -4.77 -6.34 9.86
CA SER A 222 -4.75 -5.15 9.00
C SER A 222 -3.62 -4.20 9.38
N LEU A 223 -3.35 -4.03 10.69
CA LEU A 223 -2.38 -3.05 11.18
C LEU A 223 -0.94 -3.35 10.77
N VAL A 224 -0.56 -4.63 10.65
CA VAL A 224 0.76 -5.01 10.13
C VAL A 224 0.96 -4.57 8.67
N CYS A 225 -0.11 -4.42 7.88
CA CYS A 225 -0.05 -3.83 6.54
C CYS A 225 -0.03 -2.30 6.61
N ALA A 226 -0.82 -1.74 7.54
CA ALA A 226 -0.98 -0.30 7.73
C ALA A 226 0.28 0.42 8.23
N GLN A 227 1.35 -0.28 8.64
CA GLN A 227 2.63 0.39 8.93
C GLN A 227 3.32 0.94 7.67
N CYS A 228 2.91 0.49 6.46
CA CYS A 228 3.48 0.92 5.19
C CYS A 228 2.42 1.29 4.14
N HIS A 229 1.24 0.64 4.16
CA HIS A 229 0.14 0.89 3.23
C HIS A 229 -0.82 1.95 3.79
N VAL A 230 -0.33 3.17 3.92
CA VAL A 230 -0.99 4.33 4.54
C VAL A 230 -0.58 5.62 3.88
N GLU A 231 -1.33 6.68 4.14
CA GLU A 231 -0.90 8.04 3.88
C GLU A 231 0.11 8.51 4.92
N TYR A 232 1.18 9.14 4.47
CA TYR A 232 2.22 9.68 5.33
C TYR A 232 2.90 10.91 4.72
N TYR A 233 3.60 11.66 5.54
CA TYR A 233 4.48 12.74 5.09
C TYR A 233 5.78 12.77 5.92
N PHE A 234 6.76 13.51 5.44
CA PHE A 234 8.05 13.69 6.11
C PHE A 234 8.05 15.00 6.89
N LYS A 235 7.84 14.90 8.21
CA LYS A 235 7.70 16.05 9.09
C LYS A 235 9.04 16.73 9.37
N GLY A 236 9.09 18.04 9.14
CA GLY A 236 10.21 18.92 9.48
C GLY A 236 11.52 18.60 8.77
N GLU A 237 12.59 19.25 9.20
CA GLU A 237 13.95 19.08 8.65
C GLU A 237 14.50 17.65 8.84
N GLY A 238 14.09 17.00 9.93
CA GLY A 238 14.48 15.61 10.24
C GLY A 238 13.78 14.55 9.37
N LYS A 239 12.89 14.95 8.47
CA LYS A 239 12.15 14.05 7.57
C LYS A 239 11.45 12.89 8.30
N TYR A 240 10.95 13.17 9.52
CA TYR A 240 10.34 12.17 10.39
C TYR A 240 9.06 11.63 9.77
N LEU A 241 8.96 10.32 9.60
CA LEU A 241 7.77 9.69 9.05
C LEU A 241 6.58 9.90 9.96
N THR A 242 5.54 10.55 9.48
CA THR A 242 4.36 10.91 10.28
C THR A 242 3.09 10.63 9.50
N PHE A 243 2.09 10.03 10.15
CA PHE A 243 0.77 9.81 9.56
C PHE A 243 -0.15 10.99 9.91
N PRO A 244 -0.86 11.59 8.93
CA PRO A 244 -1.69 12.78 9.13
C PRO A 244 -3.09 12.46 9.68
N TRP A 245 -3.17 11.59 10.70
CA TRP A 245 -4.43 11.01 11.21
C TRP A 245 -5.12 11.80 12.32
N ASP A 246 -4.56 12.93 12.74
CA ASP A 246 -5.02 13.69 13.91
C ASP A 246 -6.46 14.23 13.75
N LYS A 247 -6.92 14.43 12.50
CA LYS A 247 -8.30 14.83 12.17
C LYS A 247 -9.17 13.70 11.60
N GLY A 248 -8.64 12.49 11.47
CA GLY A 248 -9.33 11.31 10.93
C GLY A 248 -8.72 10.75 9.66
N PHE A 249 -9.38 9.72 9.10
CA PHE A 249 -8.85 8.89 8.00
C PHE A 249 -9.34 9.28 6.60
N SER A 250 -10.27 10.24 6.45
CA SER A 250 -10.80 10.61 5.14
C SER A 250 -9.87 11.53 4.37
N ALA A 251 -10.00 11.57 3.05
CA ALA A 251 -9.31 12.52 2.18
C ALA A 251 -9.53 13.97 2.62
N ASP A 252 -10.77 14.30 3.06
CA ASP A 252 -11.15 15.63 3.55
C ASP A 252 -10.45 15.97 4.87
N SER A 253 -10.37 15.01 5.82
CA SER A 253 -9.74 15.19 7.12
C SER A 253 -8.24 15.47 6.97
N MET A 254 -7.58 14.76 6.06
CA MET A 254 -6.15 14.94 5.82
C MET A 254 -5.86 16.19 5.00
N GLU A 255 -6.71 16.57 4.03
CA GLU A 255 -6.64 17.87 3.36
C GLU A 255 -6.68 19.01 4.40
N ALA A 256 -7.64 18.94 5.33
CA ALA A 256 -7.77 19.92 6.41
C ALA A 256 -6.61 19.87 7.43
N TYR A 257 -5.98 18.71 7.63
CA TYR A 257 -4.78 18.58 8.45
C TYR A 257 -3.60 19.28 7.78
N PHE A 258 -3.29 18.97 6.52
CA PHE A 258 -2.18 19.56 5.79
C PHE A 258 -2.34 21.07 5.57
N ASP A 259 -3.57 21.54 5.32
CA ASP A 259 -3.83 22.97 5.23
C ASP A 259 -3.62 23.70 6.57
N ALA A 260 -3.98 23.07 7.69
CA ALA A 260 -3.82 23.66 9.02
C ALA A 260 -2.36 23.83 9.46
N ILE A 261 -1.47 22.96 8.97
CA ILE A 261 -0.03 23.04 9.26
C ILE A 261 0.77 23.64 8.09
N GLU A 262 0.09 24.16 7.07
CA GLU A 262 0.67 24.75 5.85
C GLU A 262 1.72 23.85 5.17
N PHE A 263 1.55 22.52 5.26
CA PHE A 263 2.49 21.55 4.71
C PHE A 263 2.46 21.53 3.20
N THR A 264 3.63 21.39 2.58
CA THR A 264 3.82 21.31 1.13
C THR A 264 4.95 20.34 0.83
N ASP A 265 4.71 19.34 -0.03
CA ASP A 265 5.74 18.43 -0.52
C ASP A 265 6.66 19.11 -1.53
N TRP A 266 6.08 19.87 -2.47
CA TRP A 266 6.83 20.64 -3.46
C TRP A 266 6.00 21.81 -4.01
N THR A 267 6.72 22.78 -4.64
CA THR A 267 6.08 23.81 -5.45
C THR A 267 6.05 23.36 -6.90
N HIS A 268 4.87 23.31 -7.50
CA HIS A 268 4.67 22.83 -8.85
C HIS A 268 5.42 23.70 -9.88
N ALA A 269 6.20 23.09 -10.79
CA ALA A 269 7.06 23.80 -11.71
C ALA A 269 6.31 24.75 -12.66
N LEU A 270 5.11 24.36 -13.11
CA LEU A 270 4.31 25.16 -14.05
C LEU A 270 3.41 26.15 -13.31
N SER A 271 2.47 25.66 -12.51
CA SER A 271 1.44 26.49 -11.86
C SER A 271 1.93 27.28 -10.64
N LYS A 272 3.09 26.93 -10.06
CA LYS A 272 3.60 27.47 -8.78
C LYS A 272 2.71 27.15 -7.57
N ALA A 273 1.74 26.24 -7.71
CA ALA A 273 0.91 25.81 -6.61
C ALA A 273 1.73 25.04 -5.55
N PRO A 274 1.45 25.23 -4.24
CA PRO A 274 2.01 24.41 -3.15
C PRO A 274 1.31 23.07 -3.13
N MET A 275 1.98 21.99 -3.54
CA MET A 275 1.36 20.70 -3.81
C MET A 275 1.54 19.68 -2.69
N LEU A 276 0.62 18.73 -2.63
CA LEU A 276 0.66 17.52 -1.81
C LEU A 276 0.78 16.29 -2.71
N LYS A 277 1.52 15.29 -2.26
CA LYS A 277 1.57 13.96 -2.86
C LYS A 277 0.92 12.94 -1.92
N ALA A 278 -0.21 12.36 -2.31
CA ALA A 278 -0.74 11.21 -1.60
C ALA A 278 0.18 9.99 -1.81
N GLN A 279 0.47 9.27 -0.74
CA GLN A 279 1.45 8.18 -0.79
C GLN A 279 0.79 6.83 -1.10
N HIS A 280 0.21 6.17 -0.08
CA HIS A 280 -0.44 4.87 -0.21
C HIS A 280 -1.64 4.77 0.75
N PRO A 281 -2.72 5.57 0.58
CA PRO A 281 -3.84 5.64 1.52
C PRO A 281 -4.76 4.39 1.45
N ASP A 282 -4.15 3.20 1.41
CA ASP A 282 -4.88 1.93 1.29
C ASP A 282 -5.68 1.60 2.54
N TYR A 283 -5.04 1.72 3.73
CA TYR A 283 -5.70 1.44 5.01
C TYR A 283 -6.84 2.42 5.27
N GLU A 284 -6.61 3.69 5.01
CA GLU A 284 -7.59 4.76 5.21
C GLU A 284 -8.81 4.59 4.30
N LEU A 285 -8.58 4.33 3.03
CA LEU A 285 -9.65 4.06 2.08
C LEU A 285 -10.42 2.78 2.46
N PHE A 286 -9.69 1.70 2.79
CA PHE A 286 -10.28 0.44 3.25
C PHE A 286 -11.18 0.62 4.47
N LYS A 287 -10.79 1.46 5.45
CA LYS A 287 -11.58 1.74 6.66
C LYS A 287 -12.97 2.32 6.38
N THR A 288 -13.16 2.96 5.23
CA THR A 288 -14.47 3.49 4.80
C THR A 288 -15.30 2.47 4.00
N GLY A 289 -14.70 1.31 3.67
CA GLY A 289 -15.33 0.28 2.83
C GLY A 289 -16.15 -0.75 3.61
N ILE A 290 -17.07 -1.40 2.90
CA ILE A 290 -18.00 -2.38 3.49
C ILE A 290 -17.29 -3.56 4.15
N HIS A 291 -16.17 -4.03 3.58
CA HIS A 291 -15.42 -5.15 4.13
C HIS A 291 -14.83 -4.82 5.52
N ALA A 292 -14.24 -3.64 5.67
CA ALA A 292 -13.75 -3.18 6.97
C ALA A 292 -14.87 -3.01 8.00
N ILE A 293 -16.01 -2.44 7.59
CA ILE A 293 -17.21 -2.28 8.45
C ILE A 293 -17.74 -3.65 8.92
N ARG A 294 -17.58 -4.69 8.12
CA ARG A 294 -17.96 -6.07 8.44
C ARG A 294 -16.88 -6.86 9.19
N GLY A 295 -15.77 -6.22 9.58
CA GLY A 295 -14.70 -6.84 10.35
C GLY A 295 -13.75 -7.72 9.54
N VAL A 296 -13.75 -7.63 8.20
CA VAL A 296 -12.78 -8.28 7.33
C VAL A 296 -11.44 -7.56 7.46
N SER A 297 -10.34 -8.30 7.50
CA SER A 297 -8.98 -7.74 7.54
C SER A 297 -8.32 -7.77 6.15
N CYS A 298 -7.23 -7.01 5.99
CA CYS A 298 -6.41 -7.04 4.79
C CYS A 298 -5.93 -8.46 4.48
N ALA A 299 -5.46 -9.17 5.51
CA ALA A 299 -4.94 -10.53 5.36
C ALA A 299 -6.01 -11.56 4.98
N ASP A 300 -7.31 -11.33 5.23
CA ASP A 300 -8.36 -12.26 4.82
C ASP A 300 -8.46 -12.37 3.30
N CYS A 301 -8.15 -11.29 2.59
CA CYS A 301 -8.17 -11.23 1.13
C CYS A 301 -6.78 -11.44 0.51
N HIS A 302 -5.73 -10.80 1.06
CA HIS A 302 -4.39 -10.79 0.49
C HIS A 302 -3.48 -11.92 0.97
N MET A 303 -3.85 -12.60 2.09
CA MET A 303 -3.14 -13.71 2.71
C MET A 303 -4.15 -14.78 3.18
N PRO A 304 -4.91 -15.40 2.26
CA PRO A 304 -5.94 -16.36 2.65
C PRO A 304 -5.35 -17.59 3.31
N TYR A 305 -6.17 -18.31 4.07
CA TYR A 305 -5.77 -19.60 4.60
C TYR A 305 -5.68 -20.66 3.51
N LYS A 306 -4.64 -21.49 3.59
CA LYS A 306 -4.44 -22.71 2.82
C LYS A 306 -4.37 -23.91 3.73
N SER A 307 -4.59 -25.09 3.17
CA SER A 307 -4.42 -26.38 3.84
C SER A 307 -3.61 -27.31 2.95
N GLU A 308 -2.48 -27.78 3.46
CA GLU A 308 -1.61 -28.74 2.77
C GLU A 308 -1.26 -29.88 3.73
N GLY A 309 -1.54 -31.14 3.34
CA GLY A 309 -1.29 -32.31 4.19
C GLY A 309 -2.05 -32.26 5.53
N GLY A 310 -3.24 -31.65 5.57
CA GLY A 310 -4.03 -31.48 6.79
C GLY A 310 -3.61 -30.30 7.69
N VAL A 311 -2.49 -29.64 7.39
CA VAL A 311 -2.01 -28.47 8.13
C VAL A 311 -2.56 -27.19 7.51
N LYS A 312 -3.23 -26.37 8.32
CA LYS A 312 -3.75 -25.06 7.92
C LYS A 312 -2.74 -23.97 8.21
N PHE A 313 -2.38 -23.17 7.22
CA PHE A 313 -1.46 -22.04 7.35
C PHE A 313 -1.94 -20.84 6.51
N THR A 314 -1.36 -19.68 6.73
CA THR A 314 -1.65 -18.46 5.97
C THR A 314 -0.77 -18.40 4.73
N ASP A 315 -1.36 -18.19 3.55
CA ASP A 315 -0.62 -18.00 2.29
C ASP A 315 0.13 -16.68 2.29
N HIS A 316 1.46 -16.74 2.30
CA HIS A 316 2.32 -15.56 2.25
C HIS A 316 2.65 -15.11 0.82
N HIS A 317 2.01 -15.68 -0.20
CA HIS A 317 1.98 -15.11 -1.54
C HIS A 317 1.07 -13.88 -1.56
N ILE A 318 1.56 -12.78 -0.97
CA ILE A 318 0.83 -11.52 -0.85
C ILE A 318 0.67 -10.90 -2.23
N GLN A 319 -0.57 -10.87 -2.74
CA GLN A 319 -0.88 -10.48 -4.11
C GLN A 319 -2.31 -9.96 -4.25
N SER A 320 -2.71 -9.62 -5.49
CA SER A 320 -4.11 -9.32 -5.81
C SER A 320 -5.01 -10.54 -5.53
N PRO A 321 -6.10 -10.37 -4.76
CA PRO A 321 -7.07 -11.44 -4.52
C PRO A 321 -7.69 -12.02 -5.80
N LEU A 322 -7.70 -11.25 -6.90
CA LEU A 322 -8.20 -11.70 -8.20
C LEU A 322 -7.39 -12.86 -8.79
N ASN A 323 -6.16 -13.08 -8.33
CA ASN A 323 -5.35 -14.25 -8.71
C ASN A 323 -5.70 -15.52 -7.90
N ASN A 324 -6.57 -15.41 -6.89
CA ASN A 324 -6.94 -16.53 -6.02
C ASN A 324 -8.38 -16.42 -5.49
N VAL A 325 -9.35 -16.14 -6.36
CA VAL A 325 -10.75 -15.84 -6.00
C VAL A 325 -11.39 -16.94 -5.15
N ALA A 326 -11.06 -18.20 -5.42
CA ALA A 326 -11.61 -19.35 -4.70
C ALA A 326 -11.28 -19.35 -3.21
N ASN A 327 -10.05 -18.95 -2.83
CA ASN A 327 -9.62 -18.94 -1.43
C ASN A 327 -9.77 -17.57 -0.77
N THR A 328 -10.16 -16.54 -1.52
CA THR A 328 -10.36 -15.17 -1.03
C THR A 328 -11.84 -14.79 -1.01
N CYS A 329 -12.41 -14.46 -2.17
CA CYS A 329 -13.79 -13.98 -2.27
C CYS A 329 -14.81 -15.08 -1.94
N GLN A 330 -14.63 -16.29 -2.49
CA GLN A 330 -15.60 -17.38 -2.36
C GLN A 330 -15.64 -18.04 -0.97
N VAL A 331 -14.75 -17.65 -0.06
CA VAL A 331 -14.87 -18.01 1.37
C VAL A 331 -16.12 -17.40 1.99
N CYS A 332 -16.55 -16.24 1.51
CA CYS A 332 -17.72 -15.50 2.01
C CYS A 332 -18.82 -15.34 0.95
N HIS A 333 -18.44 -15.19 -0.33
CA HIS A 333 -19.34 -14.99 -1.46
C HIS A 333 -19.65 -16.31 -2.17
N ARG A 334 -20.89 -16.49 -2.63
CA ARG A 334 -21.37 -17.74 -3.26
C ARG A 334 -21.45 -17.67 -4.77
N GLU A 335 -21.23 -16.49 -5.33
CA GLU A 335 -21.20 -16.26 -6.79
C GLU A 335 -20.01 -17.00 -7.41
N ASP A 336 -20.14 -17.33 -8.70
CA ASP A 336 -19.03 -17.92 -9.44
C ASP A 336 -17.86 -16.95 -9.62
N THR A 337 -16.69 -17.52 -9.92
CA THR A 337 -15.43 -16.76 -10.04
C THR A 337 -15.52 -15.65 -11.08
N GLN A 338 -16.14 -15.91 -12.23
CA GLN A 338 -16.21 -14.90 -13.30
C GLN A 338 -17.12 -13.73 -12.90
N ARG A 339 -18.22 -14.01 -12.23
CA ARG A 339 -19.13 -12.97 -11.71
C ARG A 339 -18.42 -12.09 -10.68
N LEU A 340 -17.71 -12.66 -9.74
CA LEU A 340 -16.96 -11.91 -8.73
C LEU A 340 -15.85 -11.04 -9.36
N ILE A 341 -15.12 -11.55 -10.35
CA ILE A 341 -14.13 -10.77 -11.11
C ILE A 341 -14.81 -9.61 -11.83
N GLN A 342 -15.93 -9.87 -12.50
CA GLN A 342 -16.68 -8.83 -13.22
C GLN A 342 -17.21 -7.74 -12.26
N ASP A 343 -17.70 -8.13 -11.09
CA ASP A 343 -18.18 -7.18 -10.07
C ASP A 343 -17.05 -6.25 -9.56
N VAL A 344 -15.79 -6.73 -9.52
CA VAL A 344 -14.62 -5.89 -9.23
C VAL A 344 -14.37 -4.93 -10.39
N TYR A 345 -14.33 -5.43 -11.62
CA TYR A 345 -14.04 -4.62 -12.80
C TYR A 345 -15.11 -3.54 -13.03
N ASP A 346 -16.39 -3.85 -12.84
CA ASP A 346 -17.48 -2.88 -13.00
C ASP A 346 -17.32 -1.67 -12.06
N ARG A 347 -16.78 -1.87 -10.86
CA ARG A 347 -16.48 -0.80 -9.90
C ARG A 347 -15.23 -0.03 -10.31
N GLN A 348 -14.19 -0.75 -10.68
CA GLN A 348 -12.91 -0.14 -11.09
C GLN A 348 -13.06 0.64 -12.40
N ASP A 349 -13.85 0.17 -13.37
CA ASP A 349 -14.09 0.87 -14.64
C ASP A 349 -14.70 2.26 -14.42
N ARG A 350 -15.69 2.36 -13.52
CA ARG A 350 -16.31 3.67 -13.18
C ARG A 350 -15.34 4.62 -12.49
N ILE A 351 -14.49 4.07 -11.62
CA ILE A 351 -13.48 4.87 -10.92
C ILE A 351 -12.40 5.33 -11.92
N GLU A 352 -11.97 4.44 -12.81
CA GLU A 352 -11.01 4.77 -13.87
C GLU A 352 -11.52 5.88 -14.79
N GLU A 353 -12.79 5.83 -15.18
CA GLU A 353 -13.42 6.87 -15.99
C GLU A 353 -13.31 8.25 -15.31
N LEU A 354 -13.75 8.38 -14.05
CA LEU A 354 -13.67 9.66 -13.33
C LEU A 354 -12.23 10.08 -13.05
N ARG A 355 -11.35 9.13 -12.75
CA ARG A 355 -9.93 9.39 -12.54
C ARG A 355 -9.30 10.03 -13.78
N ARG A 356 -9.60 9.50 -14.98
CA ARG A 356 -9.11 10.04 -16.26
C ARG A 356 -9.66 11.44 -16.56
N ILE A 357 -10.91 11.70 -16.22
CA ILE A 357 -11.49 13.05 -16.36
C ILE A 357 -10.75 14.03 -15.43
N ALA A 358 -10.56 13.67 -14.17
CA ALA A 358 -9.84 14.48 -13.19
C ALA A 358 -8.41 14.78 -13.63
N GLU A 359 -7.65 13.77 -14.10
CA GLU A 359 -6.28 13.91 -14.60
C GLU A 359 -6.16 14.98 -15.69
N LYS A 360 -7.00 14.88 -16.72
CA LYS A 360 -7.01 15.82 -17.84
C LYS A 360 -7.38 17.23 -17.38
N THR A 361 -8.41 17.35 -16.55
CA THR A 361 -8.86 18.64 -16.02
C THR A 361 -7.76 19.31 -15.19
N ILE A 362 -7.10 18.57 -14.31
CA ILE A 362 -6.05 19.12 -13.43
C ILE A 362 -4.79 19.46 -14.24
N ALA A 363 -4.39 18.61 -15.20
CA ALA A 363 -3.26 18.89 -16.08
C ALA A 363 -3.49 20.18 -16.88
N ALA A 364 -4.68 20.37 -17.43
CA ALA A 364 -5.07 21.62 -18.12
C ALA A 364 -5.01 22.83 -17.18
N ALA A 365 -5.50 22.69 -15.92
CA ALA A 365 -5.46 23.78 -14.94
C ALA A 365 -4.01 24.19 -14.60
N HIS A 366 -3.06 23.25 -14.47
CA HIS A 366 -1.64 23.55 -14.27
C HIS A 366 -1.04 24.30 -15.47
N ILE A 367 -1.38 23.90 -16.69
CA ILE A 367 -0.88 24.52 -17.90
C ILE A 367 -1.48 25.94 -18.07
N GLU A 368 -2.79 26.08 -17.90
CA GLU A 368 -3.48 27.38 -17.94
C GLU A 368 -2.93 28.34 -16.87
N ALA A 369 -2.67 27.84 -15.65
CA ALA A 369 -2.04 28.64 -14.58
C ALA A 369 -0.63 29.12 -14.96
N LYS A 370 0.17 28.28 -15.68
CA LYS A 370 1.47 28.72 -16.23
C LYS A 370 1.30 29.90 -17.18
N PHE A 371 0.33 29.85 -18.13
CA PHE A 371 0.09 30.95 -19.04
C PHE A 371 -0.36 32.21 -18.30
N ALA A 372 -1.16 32.09 -17.23
CA ALA A 372 -1.52 33.26 -16.41
C ALA A 372 -0.27 33.92 -15.81
N TRP A 373 0.68 33.16 -15.29
CA TRP A 373 1.96 33.68 -14.81
C TRP A 373 2.79 34.33 -15.93
N ASP A 374 2.88 33.69 -17.08
CA ASP A 374 3.62 34.19 -18.22
C ASP A 374 3.04 35.54 -18.74
N TYR A 375 1.73 35.75 -18.59
CA TYR A 375 1.05 37.03 -18.91
C TYR A 375 1.13 38.07 -17.78
N GLY A 376 1.72 37.75 -16.65
CA GLY A 376 1.94 38.70 -15.55
C GLY A 376 0.86 38.69 -14.46
N ALA A 377 0.17 37.56 -14.23
CA ALA A 377 -0.75 37.43 -13.11
C ALA A 377 -0.06 37.69 -11.76
N THR A 378 -0.75 38.34 -10.84
CA THR A 378 -0.24 38.60 -9.49
C THR A 378 -0.54 37.43 -8.54
N GLN A 379 0.20 37.34 -7.42
CA GLN A 379 -0.04 36.35 -6.38
C GLN A 379 -1.47 36.41 -5.84
N ASP A 380 -2.02 37.60 -5.62
CA ASP A 380 -3.38 37.77 -5.11
C ASP A 380 -4.44 37.23 -6.10
N GLN A 381 -4.24 37.47 -7.40
CA GLN A 381 -5.12 36.96 -8.46
C GLN A 381 -5.10 35.41 -8.48
N MET A 382 -3.93 34.81 -8.25
CA MET A 382 -3.73 33.38 -8.36
C MET A 382 -4.03 32.60 -7.04
N LYS A 383 -4.00 33.25 -5.89
CA LYS A 383 -4.08 32.62 -4.56
C LYS A 383 -5.18 31.55 -4.44
N ASN A 384 -6.42 31.92 -4.79
CA ASN A 384 -7.56 31.00 -4.69
C ASN A 384 -7.50 29.90 -5.78
N ILE A 385 -7.04 30.23 -6.97
CA ILE A 385 -6.86 29.30 -8.08
C ILE A 385 -5.86 28.21 -7.70
N LEU A 386 -4.70 28.58 -7.14
CA LEU A 386 -3.66 27.65 -6.71
C LEU A 386 -4.16 26.73 -5.59
N LYS A 387 -4.97 27.25 -4.66
CA LYS A 387 -5.60 26.44 -3.62
C LYS A 387 -6.57 25.41 -4.21
N LEU A 388 -7.37 25.80 -5.19
CA LEU A 388 -8.28 24.88 -5.89
C LEU A 388 -7.51 23.78 -6.64
N ILE A 389 -6.43 24.10 -7.33
CA ILE A 389 -5.55 23.14 -8.01
C ILE A 389 -4.93 22.16 -7.00
N ARG A 390 -4.37 22.67 -5.89
CA ARG A 390 -3.83 21.84 -4.79
C ARG A 390 -4.85 20.82 -4.28
N HIS A 391 -6.07 21.28 -3.97
CA HIS A 391 -7.12 20.42 -3.45
C HIS A 391 -7.66 19.44 -4.49
N ALA A 392 -7.78 19.86 -5.76
CA ALA A 392 -8.19 18.99 -6.85
C ALA A 392 -7.20 17.82 -7.02
N GLN A 393 -5.91 18.13 -7.08
CA GLN A 393 -4.87 17.10 -7.25
C GLN A 393 -4.72 16.20 -6.00
N TRP A 394 -4.79 16.75 -4.78
CA TRP A 394 -4.81 15.94 -3.56
C TRP A 394 -5.91 14.88 -3.59
N ARG A 395 -7.14 15.27 -3.93
CA ARG A 395 -8.29 14.35 -3.99
C ARG A 395 -8.16 13.32 -5.10
N TRP A 396 -7.67 13.74 -6.26
CA TRP A 396 -7.38 12.81 -7.35
C TRP A 396 -6.28 11.81 -6.94
N ASP A 397 -5.18 12.30 -6.39
CA ASP A 397 -4.02 11.49 -6.02
C ASP A 397 -4.35 10.52 -4.86
N TRP A 398 -5.23 10.92 -3.93
CA TRP A 398 -5.76 10.05 -2.89
C TRP A 398 -6.35 8.75 -3.45
N VAL A 399 -7.11 8.82 -4.52
CA VAL A 399 -7.69 7.64 -5.15
C VAL A 399 -6.70 6.94 -6.08
N ALA A 400 -5.88 7.71 -6.79
CA ALA A 400 -4.92 7.18 -7.76
C ALA A 400 -3.73 6.47 -7.09
N ALA A 401 -3.31 6.92 -5.90
CA ALA A 401 -2.19 6.33 -5.15
C ALA A 401 -2.61 5.10 -4.32
N ALA A 402 -3.90 4.96 -3.99
CA ALA A 402 -4.41 3.77 -3.35
C ALA A 402 -4.40 2.57 -4.32
N ASN A 403 -3.83 1.45 -3.88
CA ASN A 403 -3.81 0.24 -4.69
C ASN A 403 -5.23 -0.34 -4.86
N GLY A 404 -5.44 -1.09 -5.95
CA GLY A 404 -6.75 -1.70 -6.24
C GLY A 404 -7.77 -0.76 -6.87
N LEU A 405 -7.34 0.44 -7.32
CA LEU A 405 -8.17 1.42 -8.05
C LEU A 405 -9.53 1.63 -7.36
N GLY A 406 -9.49 2.03 -6.10
CA GLY A 406 -10.68 2.35 -5.30
C GLY A 406 -11.58 1.17 -4.91
N PHE A 407 -11.26 -0.07 -5.26
CA PHE A 407 -12.09 -1.25 -4.92
C PHE A 407 -12.33 -1.39 -3.40
N HIS A 408 -11.39 -0.99 -2.57
CA HIS A 408 -11.51 -1.05 -1.11
C HIS A 408 -12.71 -0.26 -0.57
N ALA A 409 -13.07 0.88 -1.21
CA ALA A 409 -14.24 1.68 -0.89
C ALA A 409 -14.74 2.45 -2.13
N PRO A 410 -15.42 1.79 -3.07
CA PRO A 410 -15.74 2.40 -4.36
C PRO A 410 -16.66 3.62 -4.26
N VAL A 411 -17.58 3.66 -3.32
CA VAL A 411 -18.46 4.81 -3.10
C VAL A 411 -17.67 6.04 -2.66
N GLU A 412 -16.74 5.87 -1.72
CA GLU A 412 -15.87 6.97 -1.26
C GLU A 412 -14.91 7.42 -2.36
N ALA A 413 -14.30 6.48 -3.10
CA ALA A 413 -13.43 6.81 -4.22
C ALA A 413 -14.14 7.66 -5.28
N LEU A 414 -15.37 7.30 -5.67
CA LEU A 414 -16.19 8.06 -6.62
C LEU A 414 -16.54 9.46 -6.07
N ARG A 415 -16.90 9.57 -4.79
CA ARG A 415 -17.20 10.86 -4.13
C ARG A 415 -15.99 11.79 -4.16
N VAL A 416 -14.82 11.27 -3.80
CA VAL A 416 -13.57 12.03 -3.75
C VAL A 416 -13.16 12.50 -5.14
N LEU A 417 -13.25 11.63 -6.16
CA LEU A 417 -12.97 11.99 -7.56
C LEU A 417 -13.96 13.01 -8.11
N GLY A 418 -15.25 12.89 -7.80
CA GLY A 418 -16.26 13.88 -8.18
C GLY A 418 -15.91 15.28 -7.66
N THR A 419 -15.46 15.36 -6.40
CA THR A 419 -15.01 16.64 -5.81
C THR A 419 -13.65 17.12 -6.35
N ALA A 420 -12.77 16.21 -6.78
CA ALA A 420 -11.53 16.57 -7.47
C ALA A 420 -11.84 17.27 -8.82
N ILE A 421 -12.73 16.68 -9.62
CA ILE A 421 -13.18 17.26 -10.89
C ILE A 421 -13.82 18.63 -10.66
N GLN A 422 -14.76 18.75 -9.70
CA GLN A 422 -15.41 20.00 -9.36
C GLN A 422 -14.41 21.13 -9.04
N LYS A 423 -13.40 20.84 -8.20
CA LYS A 423 -12.36 21.82 -7.83
C LYS A 423 -11.45 22.17 -9.00
N GLY A 424 -11.09 21.19 -9.84
CA GLY A 424 -10.30 21.40 -11.05
C GLY A 424 -11.00 22.28 -12.07
N GLU A 425 -12.28 22.00 -12.36
CA GLU A 425 -13.10 22.82 -13.25
C GLU A 425 -13.33 24.24 -12.70
N GLU A 426 -13.51 24.37 -11.38
CA GLU A 426 -13.64 25.69 -10.75
C GLU A 426 -12.33 26.48 -10.88
N ALA A 427 -11.16 25.85 -10.71
CA ALA A 427 -9.87 26.50 -10.94
C ALA A 427 -9.75 27.01 -12.39
N ARG A 428 -10.10 26.18 -13.38
CA ARG A 428 -10.09 26.54 -14.80
C ARG A 428 -11.08 27.65 -15.11
N ARG A 429 -12.28 27.60 -14.53
CA ARG A 429 -13.28 28.67 -14.68
C ARG A 429 -12.76 30.01 -14.15
N GLN A 430 -12.08 30.02 -13.00
CA GLN A 430 -11.49 31.24 -12.46
C GLN A 430 -10.32 31.74 -13.30
N LEU A 431 -9.50 30.86 -13.87
CA LEU A 431 -8.46 31.20 -14.83
C LEU A 431 -9.09 31.85 -16.08
N ALA A 432 -10.12 31.23 -16.66
CA ALA A 432 -10.82 31.81 -17.83
C ALA A 432 -11.35 33.22 -17.55
N ILE A 433 -11.98 33.44 -16.40
CA ILE A 433 -12.46 34.79 -15.98
C ILE A 433 -11.28 35.76 -15.85
N LEU A 434 -10.16 35.32 -15.25
CA LEU A 434 -8.97 36.15 -15.12
C LEU A 434 -8.43 36.56 -16.49
N PHE A 435 -8.25 35.60 -17.41
CA PHE A 435 -7.79 35.87 -18.79
C PHE A 435 -8.65 36.91 -19.48
N VAL A 436 -9.97 36.73 -19.45
CA VAL A 436 -10.92 37.66 -20.10
C VAL A 436 -10.87 39.06 -19.44
N LYS A 437 -10.85 39.14 -18.11
CA LYS A 437 -10.79 40.43 -17.39
C LYS A 437 -9.51 41.21 -17.67
N GLN A 438 -8.39 40.52 -17.91
CA GLN A 438 -7.10 41.11 -18.19
C GLN A 438 -6.87 41.36 -19.69
N GLY A 439 -7.82 40.97 -20.55
CA GLY A 439 -7.67 41.07 -22.01
C GLY A 439 -6.62 40.13 -22.59
N TRP A 440 -6.26 39.06 -21.89
CA TRP A 440 -5.30 38.08 -22.37
C TRP A 440 -5.96 37.06 -23.31
N LYS A 441 -5.13 36.40 -24.15
CA LYS A 441 -5.63 35.38 -25.07
C LYS A 441 -6.25 34.19 -24.31
N TYR A 442 -7.52 33.89 -24.66
CA TYR A 442 -8.22 32.70 -24.15
C TYR A 442 -9.15 32.14 -25.23
N PRO A 443 -9.31 30.82 -25.42
CA PRO A 443 -8.56 29.77 -24.73
C PRO A 443 -7.05 29.80 -25.05
N VAL A 444 -6.24 29.25 -24.15
CA VAL A 444 -4.81 29.07 -24.38
C VAL A 444 -4.55 27.82 -25.24
N ASP A 445 -3.46 27.83 -26.00
CA ASP A 445 -3.05 26.66 -26.80
C ASP A 445 -2.36 25.64 -25.91
N LEU A 446 -3.07 24.56 -25.57
CA LEU A 446 -2.51 23.50 -24.76
C LEU A 446 -1.40 22.74 -25.55
N PRO A 447 -0.25 22.43 -24.92
CA PRO A 447 0.81 21.68 -25.57
C PRO A 447 0.41 20.24 -25.83
N ASP A 448 1.05 19.62 -26.79
CA ASP A 448 0.91 18.18 -27.02
C ASP A 448 1.68 17.38 -25.96
N ILE A 449 0.95 16.79 -25.04
CA ILE A 449 1.44 15.90 -23.97
C ILE A 449 0.91 14.46 -24.13
N SER A 450 0.59 14.05 -25.35
CA SER A 450 -0.07 12.77 -25.65
C SER A 450 0.80 11.54 -25.41
N THR A 451 2.12 11.69 -25.26
CA THR A 451 3.04 10.60 -24.86
C THR A 451 3.90 11.04 -23.69
N LYS A 452 4.44 10.04 -22.97
CA LYS A 452 5.38 10.27 -21.86
C LYS A 452 6.55 11.17 -22.26
N GLU A 453 7.17 10.91 -23.41
CA GLU A 453 8.33 11.66 -23.89
C GLU A 453 7.99 13.12 -24.20
N LYS A 454 6.83 13.36 -24.85
CA LYS A 454 6.37 14.72 -25.13
C LYS A 454 6.09 15.48 -23.85
N ALA A 455 5.42 14.84 -22.88
CA ALA A 455 5.12 15.43 -21.59
C ALA A 455 6.40 15.70 -20.79
N GLN A 456 7.36 14.77 -20.75
CA GLN A 456 8.65 14.94 -20.08
C GLN A 456 9.50 16.07 -20.71
N LYS A 457 9.51 16.15 -22.03
CA LYS A 457 10.14 17.26 -22.75
C LYS A 457 9.48 18.60 -22.42
N TYR A 458 8.13 18.65 -22.37
CA TYR A 458 7.38 19.87 -22.04
C TYR A 458 7.72 20.40 -20.64
N VAL A 459 7.87 19.54 -19.65
CA VAL A 459 8.24 19.94 -18.29
C VAL A 459 9.75 20.09 -18.08
N GLY A 460 10.55 19.97 -19.14
CA GLY A 460 11.99 20.29 -19.15
C GLY A 460 12.89 19.19 -18.57
N LEU A 461 12.49 17.92 -18.63
CA LEU A 461 13.31 16.80 -18.14
C LEU A 461 14.30 16.32 -19.21
N ASP A 462 15.60 16.24 -18.87
CA ASP A 462 16.64 15.55 -19.64
C ASP A 462 16.67 14.07 -19.25
N MET A 463 15.85 13.26 -19.90
CA MET A 463 15.70 11.85 -19.60
C MET A 463 16.93 11.02 -19.96
N SER A 464 17.74 11.43 -20.95
CA SER A 464 18.99 10.73 -21.28
C SER A 464 19.97 10.83 -20.12
N LYS A 465 20.25 12.05 -19.67
CA LYS A 465 21.13 12.30 -18.52
C LYS A 465 20.68 11.55 -17.26
N LEU A 466 19.38 11.55 -16.96
CA LEU A 466 18.84 10.86 -15.78
C LEU A 466 19.02 9.34 -15.87
N LYS A 467 18.80 8.74 -17.04
CA LYS A 467 18.97 7.29 -17.26
C LYS A 467 20.42 6.87 -17.21
N ASP A 468 21.32 7.65 -17.82
CA ASP A 468 22.76 7.37 -17.82
C ASP A 468 23.34 7.47 -16.41
N GLY A 469 23.00 8.51 -15.65
CA GLY A 469 23.40 8.64 -14.25
C GLY A 469 22.90 7.50 -13.36
N LYS A 470 21.65 7.05 -13.57
CA LYS A 470 21.10 5.89 -12.86
C LYS A 470 21.83 4.60 -13.22
N LYS A 471 22.12 4.37 -14.49
CA LYS A 471 22.87 3.20 -14.95
C LYS A 471 24.26 3.13 -14.32
N GLU A 472 24.95 4.26 -14.26
CA GLU A 472 26.25 4.36 -13.60
C GLU A 472 26.13 4.05 -12.09
N PHE A 473 25.15 4.64 -11.40
CA PHE A 473 24.87 4.39 -9.99
C PHE A 473 24.66 2.90 -9.69
N LEU A 474 23.84 2.21 -10.50
CA LEU A 474 23.58 0.77 -10.36
C LEU A 474 24.85 -0.07 -10.59
N ASN A 475 25.70 0.33 -11.53
CA ASN A 475 26.92 -0.40 -11.88
C ASN A 475 28.10 -0.15 -10.94
N THR A 476 28.05 0.89 -10.12
CA THR A 476 29.12 1.27 -9.19
C THR A 476 28.67 1.19 -7.74
N THR A 477 27.90 2.16 -7.28
CA THR A 477 27.51 2.31 -5.87
C THR A 477 26.67 1.12 -5.36
N VAL A 478 25.71 0.63 -6.14
CA VAL A 478 24.88 -0.51 -5.72
C VAL A 478 25.70 -1.79 -5.63
N LYS A 479 26.66 -2.02 -6.54
CA LYS A 479 27.57 -3.18 -6.44
C LYS A 479 28.44 -3.11 -5.20
N GLN A 480 28.94 -1.92 -4.85
CA GLN A 480 29.68 -1.72 -3.61
C GLN A 480 28.81 -2.02 -2.38
N TRP A 481 27.57 -1.55 -2.34
CA TRP A 481 26.63 -1.86 -1.28
C TRP A 481 26.41 -3.37 -1.11
N ASP A 482 26.24 -4.08 -2.22
CA ASP A 482 26.06 -5.53 -2.21
C ASP A 482 27.30 -6.27 -1.69
N GLU A 483 28.50 -5.82 -2.03
CA GLU A 483 29.76 -6.38 -1.50
C GLU A 483 29.89 -6.16 0.01
N GLU A 484 29.60 -4.95 0.49
CA GLU A 484 29.59 -4.62 1.92
C GLU A 484 28.56 -5.45 2.69
N ALA A 485 27.36 -5.60 2.14
CA ALA A 485 26.30 -6.42 2.73
C ALA A 485 26.68 -7.91 2.78
N ARG A 486 27.29 -8.46 1.74
CA ARG A 486 27.80 -9.84 1.75
C ARG A 486 28.85 -10.08 2.82
N LYS A 487 29.76 -9.12 3.02
CA LYS A 487 30.75 -9.19 4.12
C LYS A 487 30.09 -9.19 5.49
N ARG A 488 28.98 -8.43 5.66
CA ARG A 488 28.25 -8.35 6.93
C ARG A 488 27.42 -9.60 7.24
N GLN A 489 26.68 -10.15 6.27
CA GLN A 489 25.67 -11.18 6.52
C GLN A 489 25.88 -12.51 5.80
N GLY A 490 26.97 -12.65 5.01
CA GLY A 490 27.38 -13.88 4.32
C GLY A 490 26.73 -14.10 2.96
N PHE A 491 25.45 -13.72 2.77
CA PHE A 491 24.73 -13.88 1.51
C PHE A 491 23.76 -12.72 1.29
N LEU A 492 23.19 -12.62 0.09
CA LEU A 492 22.12 -11.68 -0.26
C LEU A 492 20.89 -12.47 -0.67
N PHE A 493 19.72 -11.83 -0.53
CA PHE A 493 18.46 -12.39 -1.01
C PHE A 493 18.53 -12.67 -2.52
N GLU A 494 18.12 -13.88 -2.91
CA GLU A 494 18.14 -14.30 -4.31
C GLU A 494 16.81 -13.95 -4.97
N TYR A 495 16.85 -13.12 -6.02
CA TYR A 495 15.66 -12.70 -6.80
C TYR A 495 15.24 -13.72 -7.87
N LYS A 496 15.63 -14.98 -7.73
CA LYS A 496 15.26 -16.06 -8.63
C LYS A 496 14.59 -17.18 -7.86
N LEU A 497 13.46 -17.66 -8.37
CA LEU A 497 12.89 -18.92 -7.90
C LEU A 497 13.89 -20.03 -8.25
N LYS A 498 14.18 -20.89 -7.28
CA LYS A 498 14.85 -22.15 -7.57
C LYS A 498 13.84 -23.02 -8.31
N GLU A 499 14.21 -23.49 -9.51
CA GLU A 499 13.42 -24.42 -10.32
C GLU A 499 13.23 -25.75 -9.59
#